data_6d021a3e95876c5cc5ca75631e79428b
#
_entry.id   6d021a3e95876c5cc5ca75631e79428b
#
_cell.length_a   1.000
_cell.length_b   1.000
_cell.length_c   1.000
_cell.angle_alpha   90.00
_cell.angle_beta   90.00
_cell.angle_gamma   90.00
#
_symmetry.space_group_name_H-M   'P 1'
#
loop_
_entity.id
_entity.type
_entity.pdbx_description
1 polymer ?
#
loop_
_entity_poly.entity_id
_entity_poly.type
_entity_poly.pdbx_seq_one_letter_code
_entity_poly.pdbx_strand_id
1 'polypeptide(L)'
;MVLSAGGYLLYRFDADLRSSFEGRRWAVPAHVYSRPPALYLGLRTTVGDIESQLIRRGYRKAPAAARPGTWARSGAALTVYVRGFHSASGYQNPVRARLSVVDGRIAALAGHDGKSLSMVELEPQLIGSVLPLRHEDRAPIRLHDVPESLLTALLVMEDLALIHI
;
A
#
# COMPACT_ATOMS: atom_id res chain seq x y z
N MET A 1 -1.73 -16.11 -56.66
CA MET A 1 -0.89 -16.75 -55.61
C MET A 1 -0.11 -15.77 -54.72
N VAL A 2 0.48 -14.70 -55.22
CA VAL A 2 1.26 -13.73 -54.39
C VAL A 2 0.40 -12.95 -53.43
N LEU A 3 -0.81 -12.52 -53.83
CA LEU A 3 -1.76 -11.78 -52.99
C LEU A 3 -2.32 -12.63 -51.84
N SER A 4 -2.53 -13.92 -52.02
CA SER A 4 -3.02 -14.82 -50.97
C SER A 4 -1.93 -15.12 -49.93
N ALA A 5 -0.66 -15.20 -50.32
CA ALA A 5 0.43 -15.38 -49.40
C ALA A 5 0.69 -14.12 -48.54
N GLY A 6 0.58 -12.92 -49.15
CA GLY A 6 0.67 -11.66 -48.41
C GLY A 6 -0.46 -11.48 -47.40
N GLY A 7 -1.70 -11.79 -47.75
CA GLY A 7 -2.82 -11.74 -46.84
C GLY A 7 -2.69 -12.71 -45.66
N TYR A 8 -2.19 -13.91 -45.90
CA TYR A 8 -1.93 -14.89 -44.83
C TYR A 8 -0.84 -14.43 -43.86
N LEU A 9 0.25 -13.85 -44.38
CA LEU A 9 1.33 -13.30 -43.55
C LEU A 9 0.82 -12.15 -42.66
N LEU A 10 0.08 -11.21 -43.22
CA LEU A 10 -0.51 -10.11 -42.45
C LEU A 10 -1.45 -10.60 -41.36
N TYR A 11 -2.30 -11.61 -41.68
CA TYR A 11 -3.18 -12.23 -40.68
C TYR A 11 -2.39 -12.91 -39.52
N ARG A 12 -1.31 -13.62 -39.87
CA ARG A 12 -0.45 -14.27 -38.87
C ARG A 12 0.25 -13.24 -37.99
N PHE A 13 0.78 -12.16 -38.55
CA PHE A 13 1.39 -11.09 -37.78
C PHE A 13 0.38 -10.37 -36.90
N ASP A 14 -0.84 -10.10 -37.38
CA ASP A 14 -1.88 -9.49 -36.58
C ASP A 14 -2.29 -10.41 -35.41
N ALA A 15 -2.45 -11.70 -35.65
CA ALA A 15 -2.77 -12.69 -34.62
C ALA A 15 -1.67 -12.82 -33.55
N ASP A 16 -0.39 -12.87 -34.00
CA ASP A 16 0.76 -12.94 -33.07
C ASP A 16 0.93 -11.64 -32.27
N LEU A 17 0.72 -10.49 -32.90
CA LEU A 17 0.70 -9.20 -32.21
C LEU A 17 -0.42 -9.15 -31.17
N ARG A 18 -1.65 -9.50 -31.55
CA ARG A 18 -2.78 -9.51 -30.61
C ARG A 18 -2.54 -10.48 -29.45
N SER A 19 -2.09 -11.70 -29.71
CA SER A 19 -1.80 -12.66 -28.63
C SER A 19 -0.68 -12.19 -27.70
N SER A 20 0.34 -11.52 -28.25
CA SER A 20 1.42 -10.92 -27.47
C SER A 20 0.95 -9.70 -26.66
N PHE A 21 -0.01 -8.96 -27.19
CA PHE A 21 -0.59 -7.79 -26.54
C PHE A 21 -1.66 -8.14 -25.50
N GLU A 22 -2.51 -9.12 -25.74
CA GLU A 22 -3.62 -9.49 -24.85
C GLU A 22 -3.21 -10.50 -23.76
N GLY A 23 -2.28 -11.41 -24.07
CA GLY A 23 -1.94 -12.52 -23.17
C GLY A 23 -0.93 -12.23 -22.07
N ARG A 24 -0.12 -11.18 -22.14
CA ARG A 24 1.05 -10.99 -21.25
C ARG A 24 1.15 -9.66 -20.52
N ARG A 25 0.21 -8.74 -20.72
CA ARG A 25 0.39 -7.36 -20.25
C ARG A 25 0.07 -7.14 -18.78
N TRP A 26 -0.66 -8.02 -18.14
CA TRP A 26 -1.28 -7.69 -16.85
C TRP A 26 -1.16 -8.83 -15.83
N ALA A 27 -0.01 -9.48 -15.78
CA ALA A 27 0.29 -10.25 -14.58
C ALA A 27 0.54 -9.24 -13.44
N VAL A 28 -0.54 -8.74 -12.86
CA VAL A 28 -0.49 -7.86 -11.70
C VAL A 28 0.14 -8.66 -10.56
N PRO A 29 1.20 -8.15 -9.91
CA PRO A 29 1.77 -8.81 -8.76
C PRO A 29 0.68 -9.02 -7.69
N ALA A 30 0.58 -10.23 -7.16
CA ALA A 30 -0.28 -10.48 -6.02
C ALA A 30 0.50 -10.22 -4.73
N HIS A 31 0.03 -9.26 -3.93
CA HIS A 31 0.62 -8.93 -2.64
C HIS A 31 -0.07 -9.70 -1.52
N VAL A 32 0.73 -10.36 -0.69
CA VAL A 32 0.25 -11.09 0.49
C VAL A 32 0.50 -10.23 1.72
N TYR A 33 -0.55 -9.91 2.43
CA TYR A 33 -0.50 -9.10 3.64
C TYR A 33 -0.75 -9.94 4.90
N SER A 34 -0.16 -9.52 6.01
CA SER A 34 -0.46 -10.07 7.32
C SER A 34 -1.90 -9.77 7.71
N ARG A 35 -2.44 -10.53 8.67
CA ARG A 35 -3.66 -10.11 9.34
C ARG A 35 -3.44 -8.75 10.02
N PRO A 36 -4.40 -7.77 9.93
CA PRO A 36 -4.35 -6.54 10.68
C PRO A 36 -4.30 -6.83 12.19
N PRO A 37 -3.28 -6.37 12.93
CA PRO A 37 -3.29 -6.53 14.38
C PRO A 37 -4.28 -5.57 14.99
N ALA A 38 -5.04 -6.07 15.95
CA ALA A 38 -6.06 -5.32 16.67
C ALA A 38 -5.60 -4.97 18.08
N LEU A 39 -5.76 -3.71 18.46
CA LEU A 39 -5.63 -3.21 19.81
C LEU A 39 -7.04 -3.12 20.41
N TYR A 40 -7.32 -3.86 21.46
CA TYR A 40 -8.64 -3.92 22.10
C TYR A 40 -8.52 -3.95 23.63
N LEU A 41 -9.60 -3.60 24.31
CA LEU A 41 -9.64 -3.62 25.78
C LEU A 41 -9.33 -5.01 26.33
N GLY A 42 -8.44 -5.08 27.31
CA GLY A 42 -8.00 -6.34 27.93
C GLY A 42 -6.89 -7.07 27.19
N LEU A 43 -6.45 -6.63 26.00
CA LEU A 43 -5.31 -7.21 25.29
C LEU A 43 -4.09 -7.20 26.20
N ARG A 44 -3.46 -8.39 26.39
CA ARG A 44 -2.18 -8.49 27.10
C ARG A 44 -1.07 -7.94 26.23
N THR A 45 -0.47 -6.85 26.66
CA THR A 45 0.63 -6.17 25.95
C THR A 45 1.28 -5.14 26.86
N THR A 46 2.48 -4.73 26.52
CA THR A 46 3.16 -3.61 27.17
C THR A 46 3.17 -2.39 26.25
N VAL A 47 3.39 -1.21 26.81
CA VAL A 47 3.59 0.00 26.00
C VAL A 47 4.75 -0.18 25.03
N GLY A 48 5.86 -0.81 25.46
CA GLY A 48 7.03 -1.09 24.64
C GLY A 48 6.73 -2.03 23.45
N ASP A 49 5.87 -3.05 23.65
CA ASP A 49 5.47 -3.94 22.56
C ASP A 49 4.67 -3.19 21.49
N ILE A 50 3.75 -2.31 21.92
CA ILE A 50 2.96 -1.47 21.01
C ILE A 50 3.90 -0.50 20.25
N GLU A 51 4.81 0.18 20.98
CA GLU A 51 5.82 1.07 20.35
C GLU A 51 6.63 0.32 19.30
N SER A 52 7.11 -0.87 19.63
CA SER A 52 7.88 -1.72 18.69
C SER A 52 7.06 -2.12 17.47
N GLN A 53 5.79 -2.44 17.63
CA GLN A 53 4.88 -2.72 16.53
C GLN A 53 4.67 -1.50 15.63
N LEU A 54 4.51 -0.30 16.21
CA LEU A 54 4.35 0.95 15.46
C LEU A 54 5.62 1.30 14.69
N ILE A 55 6.80 1.17 15.31
CA ILE A 55 8.10 1.43 14.67
C ILE A 55 8.29 0.48 13.46
N ARG A 56 8.02 -0.82 13.62
CA ARG A 56 8.12 -1.78 12.50
C ARG A 56 7.20 -1.46 11.33
N ARG A 57 6.08 -0.75 11.57
CA ARG A 57 5.16 -0.26 10.55
C ARG A 57 5.52 1.13 10.03
N GLY A 58 6.69 1.67 10.41
CA GLY A 58 7.15 2.97 9.95
C GLY A 58 6.36 4.14 10.54
N TYR A 59 5.73 3.96 11.71
CA TYR A 59 5.17 5.08 12.46
C TYR A 59 6.28 5.91 13.09
N ARG A 60 6.11 7.24 13.08
CA ARG A 60 7.07 8.17 13.65
C ARG A 60 6.59 8.66 15.01
N LYS A 61 7.51 8.65 15.98
CA LYS A 61 7.27 9.30 17.27
C LYS A 61 7.22 10.82 17.08
N ALA A 62 6.24 11.47 17.70
CA ALA A 62 6.05 12.91 17.63
C ALA A 62 5.62 13.45 19.01
N PRO A 63 5.77 14.75 19.29
CA PRO A 63 5.28 15.36 20.54
C PRO A 63 3.77 15.17 20.73
N ALA A 64 3.03 15.16 19.61
CA ALA A 64 1.61 14.81 19.56
C ALA A 64 1.34 13.96 18.32
N ALA A 65 0.44 12.99 18.41
CA ALA A 65 -0.02 12.21 17.26
C ALA A 65 -0.99 13.05 16.42
N ALA A 66 -0.46 14.02 15.64
CA ALA A 66 -1.25 15.00 14.91
C ALA A 66 -1.54 14.61 13.46
N ARG A 67 -0.80 13.64 12.89
CA ARG A 67 -0.94 13.17 11.50
C ARG A 67 -1.03 11.65 11.47
N PRO A 68 -1.74 11.05 10.49
CA PRO A 68 -1.72 9.62 10.29
C PRO A 68 -0.29 9.07 10.18
N GLY A 69 -0.01 7.95 10.84
CA GLY A 69 1.33 7.38 10.89
C GLY A 69 2.25 8.00 11.94
N THR A 70 1.71 8.74 12.91
CA THR A 70 2.45 9.25 14.06
C THR A 70 1.89 8.73 15.38
N TRP A 71 2.74 8.69 16.41
CA TRP A 71 2.36 8.33 17.76
C TRP A 71 3.09 9.18 18.79
N ALA A 72 2.47 9.33 19.96
CA ALA A 72 3.02 10.06 21.08
C ALA A 72 2.82 9.26 22.37
N ARG A 73 3.77 9.34 23.29
CA ARG A 73 3.71 8.72 24.61
C ARG A 73 3.62 9.77 25.71
N SER A 74 2.77 9.53 26.69
CA SER A 74 2.65 10.32 27.89
C SER A 74 2.52 9.38 29.09
N GLY A 75 3.65 9.04 29.75
CA GLY A 75 3.69 8.04 30.82
C GLY A 75 3.26 6.66 30.36
N ALA A 76 2.23 6.12 30.99
CA ALA A 76 1.60 4.83 30.63
C ALA A 76 0.56 4.95 29.50
N ALA A 77 0.25 6.16 29.05
CA ALA A 77 -0.68 6.40 27.94
C ALA A 77 0.08 6.56 26.61
N LEU A 78 -0.52 6.05 25.56
CA LEU A 78 -0.03 6.17 24.20
C LEU A 78 -1.17 6.67 23.31
N THR A 79 -0.88 7.69 22.51
CA THR A 79 -1.79 8.16 21.48
C THR A 79 -1.22 7.76 20.13
N VAL A 80 -2.00 7.09 19.30
CA VAL A 80 -1.63 6.69 17.94
C VAL A 80 -2.61 7.27 16.94
N TYR A 81 -2.11 7.79 15.84
CA TYR A 81 -2.95 8.17 14.70
C TYR A 81 -2.73 7.14 13.60
N VAL A 82 -3.62 6.17 13.55
CA VAL A 82 -3.59 5.06 12.58
C VAL A 82 -3.86 5.61 11.19
N ARG A 83 -3.12 5.09 10.19
CA ARG A 83 -3.35 5.39 8.77
C ARG A 83 -4.62 4.70 8.29
N GLY A 84 -5.26 5.28 7.25
CA GLY A 84 -6.29 4.56 6.52
C GLY A 84 -5.68 3.44 5.69
N PHE A 85 -6.39 2.32 5.57
CA PHE A 85 -5.96 1.18 4.77
C PHE A 85 -7.12 0.37 4.23
N HIS A 86 -6.87 -0.40 3.17
CA HIS A 86 -7.84 -1.37 2.66
C HIS A 86 -7.68 -2.71 3.37
N SER A 87 -8.78 -3.22 3.90
CA SER A 87 -8.89 -4.56 4.49
C SER A 87 -9.87 -5.42 3.67
N ALA A 88 -9.99 -6.70 4.00
CA ALA A 88 -10.97 -7.58 3.36
C ALA A 88 -12.42 -7.11 3.57
N SER A 89 -12.69 -6.35 4.64
CA SER A 89 -14.00 -5.77 4.96
C SER A 89 -14.24 -4.37 4.35
N GLY A 90 -13.28 -3.85 3.57
CA GLY A 90 -13.35 -2.53 2.93
C GLY A 90 -12.31 -1.55 3.44
N TYR A 91 -12.50 -0.27 3.08
CA TYR A 91 -11.60 0.80 3.49
C TYR A 91 -11.83 1.19 4.95
N GLN A 92 -10.77 1.14 5.74
CA GLN A 92 -10.72 1.62 7.11
C GLN A 92 -10.21 3.06 7.13
N ASN A 93 -11.00 3.97 7.69
CA ASN A 93 -10.59 5.37 7.81
C ASN A 93 -9.46 5.57 8.83
N PRO A 94 -8.62 6.61 8.67
CA PRO A 94 -7.65 6.97 9.67
C PRO A 94 -8.32 7.25 11.02
N VAL A 95 -7.79 6.64 12.10
CA VAL A 95 -8.34 6.78 13.46
C VAL A 95 -7.27 7.27 14.41
N ARG A 96 -7.55 8.35 15.15
CA ARG A 96 -6.72 8.80 16.25
C ARG A 96 -7.26 8.23 17.55
N ALA A 97 -6.48 7.34 18.15
CA ALA A 97 -6.86 6.64 19.37
C ALA A 97 -5.86 6.90 20.50
N ARG A 98 -6.36 7.02 21.71
CA ARG A 98 -5.58 7.08 22.95
C ARG A 98 -5.83 5.80 23.74
N LEU A 99 -4.78 5.15 24.17
CA LEU A 99 -4.85 3.95 24.98
C LEU A 99 -3.97 4.10 26.24
N SER A 100 -4.31 3.39 27.29
CA SER A 100 -3.49 3.23 28.48
C SER A 100 -3.29 1.75 28.79
N VAL A 101 -2.08 1.43 29.24
CA VAL A 101 -1.72 0.06 29.65
C VAL A 101 -1.50 0.06 31.15
N VAL A 102 -2.23 -0.81 31.85
CA VAL A 102 -2.12 -1.03 33.28
C VAL A 102 -2.00 -2.53 33.50
N ASP A 103 -1.10 -2.96 34.37
CA ASP A 103 -0.84 -4.36 34.71
C ASP A 103 -0.67 -5.28 33.46
N GLY A 104 0.03 -4.78 32.45
CA GLY A 104 0.30 -5.53 31.22
C GLY A 104 -0.92 -5.76 30.34
N ARG A 105 -1.96 -4.93 30.48
CA ARG A 105 -3.18 -4.98 29.64
C ARG A 105 -3.61 -3.60 29.21
N ILE A 106 -4.27 -3.52 28.05
CA ILE A 106 -4.95 -2.30 27.64
C ILE A 106 -6.17 -2.09 28.56
N ALA A 107 -6.08 -1.13 29.46
CA ALA A 107 -7.12 -0.79 30.43
C ALA A 107 -8.14 0.22 29.90
N ALA A 108 -7.71 1.11 28.97
CA ALA A 108 -8.60 2.06 28.33
C ALA A 108 -8.20 2.26 26.86
N LEU A 109 -9.22 2.44 26.02
CA LEU A 109 -9.07 2.74 24.60
C LEU A 109 -10.17 3.73 24.20
N ALA A 110 -9.79 4.92 23.73
CA ALA A 110 -10.72 5.98 23.38
C ALA A 110 -10.31 6.67 22.08
N GLY A 111 -11.29 7.12 21.32
CA GLY A 111 -11.10 7.97 20.16
C GLY A 111 -10.68 9.39 20.52
N HIS A 112 -10.36 10.18 19.50
CA HIS A 112 -10.03 11.60 19.69
C HIS A 112 -11.19 12.42 20.27
N ASP A 113 -12.41 11.99 20.02
CA ASP A 113 -13.64 12.57 20.54
C ASP A 113 -13.94 12.18 22.00
N GLY A 114 -13.05 11.41 22.63
CA GLY A 114 -13.19 10.90 23.98
C GLY A 114 -14.13 9.70 24.13
N LYS A 115 -14.78 9.25 23.04
CA LYS A 115 -15.64 8.07 23.08
C LYS A 115 -14.82 6.81 23.24
N SER A 116 -15.29 5.88 24.05
CA SER A 116 -14.68 4.56 24.20
C SER A 116 -14.74 3.79 22.87
N LEU A 117 -13.63 3.20 22.49
CA LEU A 117 -13.52 2.31 21.34
C LEU A 117 -13.39 0.86 21.82
N SER A 118 -14.09 -0.05 21.17
CA SER A 118 -13.94 -1.49 21.45
C SER A 118 -12.63 -2.04 20.90
N MET A 119 -12.21 -1.55 19.75
CA MET A 119 -11.04 -2.03 19.03
C MET A 119 -10.51 -0.97 18.07
N VAL A 120 -9.21 -1.00 17.82
CA VAL A 120 -8.52 -0.25 16.77
C VAL A 120 -7.60 -1.19 16.02
N GLU A 121 -7.78 -1.32 14.73
CA GLU A 121 -6.89 -2.12 13.85
C GLU A 121 -5.75 -1.26 13.31
N LEU A 122 -4.55 -1.83 13.30
CA LEU A 122 -3.42 -1.26 12.61
C LEU A 122 -3.36 -1.83 11.19
N GLU A 123 -2.75 -1.08 10.27
CA GLU A 123 -2.60 -1.56 8.90
C GLU A 123 -1.83 -2.90 8.82
N PRO A 124 -2.24 -3.79 7.92
CA PRO A 124 -1.54 -5.04 7.68
C PRO A 124 -0.14 -4.77 7.09
N GLN A 125 0.80 -5.65 7.37
CA GLN A 125 2.14 -5.60 6.77
C GLN A 125 2.21 -6.46 5.53
N LEU A 126 2.89 -5.99 4.50
CA LEU A 126 3.23 -6.82 3.35
C LEU A 126 4.19 -7.92 3.80
N ILE A 127 3.80 -9.18 3.62
CA ILE A 127 4.60 -10.36 3.98
C ILE A 127 5.41 -10.81 2.77
N GLY A 128 4.83 -10.70 1.58
CA GLY A 128 5.46 -11.14 0.35
C GLY A 128 4.66 -10.73 -0.87
N SER A 129 5.29 -10.87 -2.03
CA SER A 129 4.65 -10.63 -3.32
C SER A 129 4.90 -11.83 -4.22
N VAL A 130 3.85 -12.28 -4.90
CA VAL A 130 3.97 -13.26 -5.98
C VAL A 130 4.17 -12.46 -7.26
N LEU A 131 5.41 -12.41 -7.70
CA LEU A 131 5.79 -11.69 -8.92
C LEU A 131 5.60 -12.62 -10.14
N PRO A 132 5.19 -12.08 -11.30
CA PRO A 132 5.20 -12.85 -12.53
C PRO A 132 6.62 -13.27 -12.90
N LEU A 133 6.75 -14.25 -13.79
CA LEU A 133 8.00 -14.94 -14.17
C LEU A 133 9.20 -14.02 -14.51
N ARG A 134 8.97 -12.74 -14.77
CA ARG A 134 10.03 -11.75 -15.05
C ARG A 134 10.51 -10.96 -13.84
N HIS A 135 10.02 -11.24 -12.64
CA HIS A 135 10.39 -10.54 -11.38
C HIS A 135 10.21 -9.01 -11.43
N GLU A 136 9.30 -8.53 -12.27
CA GLU A 136 9.00 -7.11 -12.39
C GLU A 136 7.76 -6.77 -11.57
N ASP A 137 7.93 -5.83 -10.64
CA ASP A 137 6.82 -5.25 -9.86
C ASP A 137 6.29 -4.03 -10.63
N ARG A 138 5.34 -4.28 -11.54
CA ARG A 138 4.71 -3.23 -12.33
C ARG A 138 3.36 -2.86 -11.73
N ALA A 139 3.29 -1.69 -11.14
CA ALA A 139 2.03 -1.09 -10.72
C ALA A 139 1.47 -0.23 -11.87
N PRO A 140 0.34 -0.59 -12.49
CA PRO A 140 -0.27 0.26 -13.50
C PRO A 140 -0.77 1.55 -12.83
N ILE A 141 -0.35 2.69 -13.37
CA ILE A 141 -0.80 4.02 -12.95
C ILE A 141 -1.58 4.66 -14.09
N ARG A 142 -2.51 5.53 -13.75
CA ARG A 142 -3.26 6.30 -14.75
C ARG A 142 -2.44 7.52 -15.17
N LEU A 143 -2.57 7.94 -16.43
CA LEU A 143 -1.80 9.07 -16.95
C LEU A 143 -1.95 10.36 -16.13
N HIS A 144 -3.14 10.61 -15.58
CA HIS A 144 -3.39 11.79 -14.75
C HIS A 144 -2.74 11.74 -13.36
N ASP A 145 -2.29 10.55 -12.91
CA ASP A 145 -1.58 10.38 -11.64
C ASP A 145 -0.06 10.59 -11.82
N VAL A 146 0.40 10.74 -13.09
CA VAL A 146 1.82 10.95 -13.40
C VAL A 146 2.15 12.45 -13.31
N PRO A 147 3.19 12.85 -12.55
CA PRO A 147 3.62 14.24 -12.50
C PRO A 147 4.00 14.77 -13.90
N GLU A 148 3.57 15.98 -14.24
CA GLU A 148 3.86 16.61 -15.54
C GLU A 148 5.36 16.68 -15.86
N SER A 149 6.19 16.92 -14.83
CA SER A 149 7.65 16.94 -14.99
C SER A 149 8.22 15.61 -15.47
N LEU A 150 7.63 14.48 -15.05
CA LEU A 150 8.05 13.15 -15.51
C LEU A 150 7.60 12.91 -16.96
N LEU A 151 6.37 13.31 -17.31
CA LEU A 151 5.89 13.22 -18.69
C LEU A 151 6.75 14.04 -19.64
N THR A 152 7.05 15.28 -19.27
CA THR A 152 7.92 16.17 -20.05
C THR A 152 9.33 15.56 -20.22
N ALA A 153 9.91 15.03 -19.15
CA ALA A 153 11.23 14.39 -19.21
C ALA A 153 11.24 13.17 -20.13
N LEU A 154 10.21 12.33 -20.09
CA LEU A 154 10.09 11.17 -20.97
C LEU A 154 9.95 11.58 -22.44
N LEU A 155 9.10 12.57 -22.74
CA LEU A 155 8.93 13.08 -24.11
C LEU A 155 10.22 13.68 -24.66
N VAL A 156 10.93 14.47 -23.87
CA VAL A 156 12.23 15.05 -24.30
C VAL A 156 13.28 13.95 -24.56
N MET A 157 13.30 12.89 -23.75
CA MET A 157 14.22 11.76 -23.99
C MET A 157 13.88 10.98 -25.27
N GLU A 158 12.61 10.77 -25.56
CA GLU A 158 12.16 10.10 -26.78
C GLU A 158 12.48 10.95 -28.02
N ASP A 159 12.23 12.27 -27.98
CA ASP A 159 12.55 13.18 -29.09
C ASP A 159 14.06 13.23 -29.37
N LEU A 160 14.90 13.20 -28.33
CA LEU A 160 16.36 13.15 -28.50
C LEU A 160 16.82 11.81 -29.10
N ALA A 161 16.14 10.71 -28.77
CA ALA A 161 16.44 9.40 -29.35
C ALA A 161 16.11 9.33 -30.87
N LEU A 162 15.09 10.08 -31.33
CA LEU A 162 14.71 10.17 -32.75
C LEU A 162 15.66 11.02 -33.62
N ILE A 163 16.39 11.97 -33.01
CA ILE A 163 17.31 12.87 -33.72
C ILE A 163 18.66 12.20 -34.00
N HIS A 164 18.98 11.08 -33.37
CA HIS A 164 20.25 10.36 -33.48
C HIS A 164 20.18 9.07 -34.34
N ILE A 165 19.09 8.86 -35.08
CA ILE A 165 18.98 7.84 -36.14
C ILE A 165 19.02 8.56 -37.47
#